data_85661e9270157a020e7a96c21dc4fee2
#
_entry.id   85661e9270157a020e7a96c21dc4fee2
#
_cell.length_a   1.000
_cell.length_b   1.000
_cell.length_c   1.000
_cell.angle_alpha   90.00
_cell.angle_beta   90.00
_cell.angle_gamma   90.00
#
_symmetry.space_group_name_H-M   'P 1'
#
loop_
_entity.id
_entity.type
_entity.pdbx_description
1 polymer ?
#
loop_
_entity_poly.entity_id
_entity_poly.type
_entity_poly.pdbx_seq_one_letter_code
_entity_poly.pdbx_strand_id
1 'polypeptide(L)'
;MSAGATLLKLQQIDLELARNKSELANMPELKELASKRKTYVKLKSEMTKLYAQRKDLDIELDDLNTTEIQTNNAIEAAKKRHVDGSDYREVQDLENELATLAKRLDKIEHTRKDVVVAHKEALDREARAQAIIAKFEEGVKADTKAARAKAADRPGVTKGKQ
;
A
#
# COMPACT_ATOMS: atom_id res chain seq x y z
N MET A 1 -4.29 -7.46 15.62
CA MET A 1 -4.38 -8.77 14.99
C MET A 1 -3.90 -8.70 13.55
N SER A 2 -3.13 -9.64 13.12
CA SER A 2 -2.63 -9.66 11.76
C SER A 2 -3.72 -10.09 10.76
N ALA A 3 -3.62 -9.61 9.52
CA ALA A 3 -4.53 -10.02 8.46
C ALA A 3 -4.41 -11.51 8.15
N GLY A 4 -3.22 -12.08 8.27
CA GLY A 4 -3.00 -13.52 8.08
C GLY A 4 -3.73 -14.37 9.10
N ALA A 5 -3.76 -13.94 10.37
CA ALA A 5 -4.47 -14.66 11.41
C ALA A 5 -5.98 -14.63 11.17
N THR A 6 -6.53 -13.53 10.68
CA THR A 6 -7.95 -13.43 10.33
C THR A 6 -8.29 -14.37 9.17
N LEU A 7 -7.45 -14.41 8.15
CA LEU A 7 -7.64 -15.30 7.01
C LEU A 7 -7.61 -16.77 7.43
N LEU A 8 -6.68 -17.16 8.32
CA LEU A 8 -6.61 -18.52 8.84
C LEU A 8 -7.89 -18.91 9.59
N LYS A 9 -8.45 -17.99 10.37
CA LYS A 9 -9.73 -18.22 11.06
C LYS A 9 -10.85 -18.48 10.08
N LEU A 10 -10.92 -17.71 8.99
CA LEU A 10 -11.92 -17.92 7.95
C LEU A 10 -11.77 -19.28 7.27
N GLN A 11 -10.52 -19.71 7.04
CA GLN A 11 -10.25 -21.04 6.49
C GLN A 11 -10.69 -22.15 7.45
N GLN A 12 -10.51 -21.98 8.74
CA GLN A 12 -10.99 -22.93 9.73
C GLN A 12 -12.52 -23.06 9.71
N ILE A 13 -13.20 -21.95 9.57
CA ILE A 13 -14.66 -21.94 9.43
C ILE A 13 -15.07 -22.72 8.19
N ASP A 14 -14.39 -22.54 7.08
CA ASP A 14 -14.68 -23.31 5.85
C ASP A 14 -14.56 -24.82 6.09
N LEU A 15 -13.55 -25.26 6.84
CA LEU A 15 -13.36 -26.67 7.16
C LEU A 15 -14.47 -27.19 8.06
N GLU A 16 -14.87 -26.41 9.05
CA GLU A 16 -15.98 -26.77 9.93
C GLU A 16 -17.28 -26.90 9.15
N LEU A 17 -17.51 -26.01 8.19
CA LEU A 17 -18.68 -26.07 7.32
C LEU A 17 -18.70 -27.37 6.50
N ALA A 18 -17.55 -27.77 5.98
CA ALA A 18 -17.44 -29.00 5.21
C ALA A 18 -17.80 -30.24 6.05
N ARG A 19 -17.44 -30.24 7.31
CA ARG A 19 -17.73 -31.33 8.25
C ARG A 19 -19.20 -31.38 8.66
N ASN A 20 -19.83 -30.21 8.80
CA ASN A 20 -21.20 -30.10 9.29
C ASN A 20 -22.17 -29.64 8.23
N LYS A 21 -21.88 -29.94 7.00
CA LYS A 21 -22.60 -29.45 5.83
C LYS A 21 -24.12 -29.66 5.88
N SER A 22 -24.56 -30.84 6.30
CA SER A 22 -25.98 -31.15 6.37
C SER A 22 -26.74 -30.33 7.41
N GLU A 23 -26.07 -29.95 8.49
CA GLU A 23 -26.68 -29.23 9.60
C GLU A 23 -26.60 -27.71 9.42
N LEU A 24 -25.52 -27.22 8.81
CA LEU A 24 -25.21 -25.80 8.79
C LEU A 24 -25.41 -25.14 7.42
N ALA A 25 -25.75 -25.91 6.39
CA ALA A 25 -25.82 -25.44 5.00
C ALA A 25 -26.71 -24.21 4.80
N ASN A 26 -27.81 -24.10 5.54
CA ASN A 26 -28.78 -23.04 5.38
C ASN A 26 -28.68 -21.93 6.42
N MET A 27 -27.63 -21.92 7.21
CA MET A 27 -27.46 -20.93 8.25
C MET A 27 -27.05 -19.58 7.63
N PRO A 28 -27.88 -18.51 7.74
CA PRO A 28 -27.57 -17.23 7.10
C PRO A 28 -26.25 -16.64 7.53
N GLU A 29 -25.87 -16.79 8.79
CA GLU A 29 -24.61 -16.26 9.32
C GLU A 29 -23.41 -16.88 8.64
N LEU A 30 -23.47 -18.16 8.28
CA LEU A 30 -22.39 -18.87 7.63
C LEU A 30 -22.27 -18.49 6.16
N LYS A 31 -23.41 -18.27 5.49
CA LYS A 31 -23.41 -17.77 4.12
C LYS A 31 -22.82 -16.37 4.07
N GLU A 32 -23.17 -15.54 5.04
CA GLU A 32 -22.64 -14.18 5.16
C GLU A 32 -21.12 -14.21 5.39
N LEU A 33 -20.63 -15.12 6.24
CA LEU A 33 -19.19 -15.29 6.44
C LEU A 33 -18.47 -15.68 5.17
N ALA A 34 -19.02 -16.59 4.39
CA ALA A 34 -18.45 -17.00 3.12
C ALA A 34 -18.37 -15.83 2.14
N SER A 35 -19.39 -14.99 2.10
CA SER A 35 -19.41 -13.77 1.29
C SER A 35 -18.36 -12.79 1.77
N LYS A 36 -18.24 -12.59 3.08
CA LYS A 36 -17.25 -11.68 3.68
C LYS A 36 -15.83 -12.15 3.44
N ARG A 37 -15.59 -13.45 3.40
CA ARG A 37 -14.27 -13.98 3.07
C ARG A 37 -13.82 -13.51 1.68
N LYS A 38 -14.72 -13.57 0.69
CA LYS A 38 -14.44 -13.10 -0.66
C LYS A 38 -14.12 -11.60 -0.67
N THR A 39 -14.92 -10.82 0.05
CA THR A 39 -14.69 -9.37 0.18
C THR A 39 -13.35 -9.08 0.83
N TYR A 40 -12.99 -9.83 1.87
CA TYR A 40 -11.71 -9.68 2.56
C TYR A 40 -10.53 -9.91 1.61
N VAL A 41 -10.60 -10.96 0.80
CA VAL A 41 -9.54 -11.27 -0.19
C VAL A 41 -9.40 -10.11 -1.18
N LYS A 42 -10.50 -9.54 -1.64
CA LYS A 42 -10.48 -8.37 -2.53
C LYS A 42 -9.85 -7.16 -1.86
N LEU A 43 -10.22 -6.88 -0.61
CA LEU A 43 -9.66 -5.76 0.15
C LEU A 43 -8.15 -5.91 0.32
N LYS A 44 -7.69 -7.11 0.62
CA LYS A 44 -6.25 -7.38 0.76
C LYS A 44 -5.52 -7.19 -0.57
N SER A 45 -6.11 -7.63 -1.68
CA SER A 45 -5.55 -7.43 -3.00
C SER A 45 -5.43 -5.95 -3.35
N GLU A 46 -6.49 -5.17 -3.08
CA GLU A 46 -6.46 -3.73 -3.32
C GLU A 46 -5.41 -3.03 -2.43
N MET A 47 -5.29 -3.47 -1.18
CA MET A 47 -4.28 -2.94 -0.27
C MET A 47 -2.87 -3.19 -0.80
N THR A 48 -2.62 -4.37 -1.34
CA THR A 48 -1.32 -4.71 -1.96
C THR A 48 -1.00 -3.77 -3.12
N LYS A 49 -1.99 -3.45 -3.95
CA LYS A 49 -1.81 -2.50 -5.06
C LYS A 49 -1.50 -1.10 -4.56
N LEU A 50 -2.23 -0.64 -3.54
CA LEU A 50 -2.00 0.69 -2.95
C LEU A 50 -0.61 0.78 -2.32
N TYR A 51 -0.18 -0.27 -1.65
CA TYR A 51 1.17 -0.36 -1.08
C TYR A 51 2.23 -0.25 -2.18
N ALA A 52 2.06 -1.00 -3.27
CA ALA A 52 2.99 -0.96 -4.40
C ALA A 52 3.06 0.43 -5.03
N GLN A 53 1.92 1.09 -5.22
CA GLN A 53 1.87 2.46 -5.75
C GLN A 53 2.61 3.44 -4.85
N ARG A 54 2.39 3.35 -3.54
CA ARG A 54 3.08 4.22 -2.59
C ARG A 54 4.58 3.95 -2.59
N LYS A 55 4.99 2.68 -2.65
CA LYS A 55 6.41 2.30 -2.73
C LYS A 55 7.08 2.85 -3.98
N ASP A 56 6.40 2.79 -5.12
CA ASP A 56 6.94 3.35 -6.37
C ASP A 56 7.17 4.86 -6.24
N LEU A 57 6.25 5.55 -5.55
CA LEU A 57 6.40 6.98 -5.30
C LEU A 57 7.52 7.28 -4.32
N ASP A 58 7.73 6.42 -3.30
CA ASP A 58 8.88 6.53 -2.40
C ASP A 58 10.20 6.47 -3.20
N ILE A 59 10.30 5.51 -4.11
CA ILE A 59 11.48 5.33 -4.96
C ILE A 59 11.68 6.55 -5.85
N GLU A 60 10.62 7.05 -6.45
CA GLU A 60 10.68 8.22 -7.32
C GLU A 60 11.16 9.47 -6.56
N LEU A 61 10.68 9.67 -5.33
CA LEU A 61 11.15 10.76 -4.47
C LEU A 61 12.63 10.62 -4.13
N ASP A 62 13.07 9.40 -3.80
CA ASP A 62 14.48 9.12 -3.53
C ASP A 62 15.35 9.42 -4.75
N ASP A 63 14.91 9.00 -5.94
CA ASP A 63 15.64 9.24 -7.18
C ASP A 63 15.74 10.75 -7.47
N LEU A 64 14.67 11.49 -7.25
CA LEU A 64 14.67 12.94 -7.42
C LEU A 64 15.64 13.61 -6.45
N ASN A 65 15.67 13.16 -5.18
CA ASN A 65 16.60 13.70 -4.19
C ASN A 65 18.06 13.41 -4.58
N THR A 66 18.33 12.20 -5.04
CA THR A 66 19.68 11.81 -5.50
C THR A 66 20.11 12.64 -6.70
N THR A 67 19.22 12.79 -7.68
CA THR A 67 19.50 13.59 -8.88
C THR A 67 19.73 15.06 -8.53
N GLU A 68 18.97 15.59 -7.57
CA GLU A 68 19.16 16.96 -7.10
C GLU A 68 20.53 17.16 -6.48
N ILE A 69 20.96 16.24 -5.61
CA ILE A 69 22.28 16.29 -4.97
C ILE A 69 23.38 16.24 -6.04
N GLN A 70 23.25 15.32 -7.00
CA GLN A 70 24.21 15.19 -8.08
C GLN A 70 24.28 16.46 -8.94
N THR A 71 23.14 17.04 -9.23
CA THR A 71 23.05 18.26 -10.04
C THR A 71 23.67 19.44 -9.29
N ASN A 72 23.39 19.59 -8.00
CA ASN A 72 23.98 20.63 -7.16
C ASN A 72 25.50 20.47 -7.08
N ASN A 73 25.98 19.24 -6.94
CA ASN A 73 27.42 18.96 -6.93
C ASN A 73 28.06 19.33 -8.26
N ALA A 74 27.39 19.05 -9.38
CA ALA A 74 27.88 19.42 -10.70
C ALA A 74 27.95 20.95 -10.88
N ILE A 75 26.94 21.68 -10.34
CA ILE A 75 26.93 23.14 -10.36
C ILE A 75 28.11 23.68 -9.56
N GLU A 76 28.33 23.16 -8.35
CA GLU A 76 29.45 23.58 -7.51
C GLU A 76 30.80 23.31 -8.19
N ALA A 77 30.95 22.14 -8.80
CA ALA A 77 32.18 21.79 -9.54
C ALA A 77 32.39 22.73 -10.71
N ALA A 78 31.35 23.07 -11.45
CA ALA A 78 31.41 23.99 -12.58
C ALA A 78 31.79 25.40 -12.12
N LYS A 79 31.24 25.86 -11.00
CA LYS A 79 31.53 27.19 -10.44
C LYS A 79 32.98 27.30 -9.98
N LYS A 80 33.57 26.20 -9.49
CA LYS A 80 34.94 26.15 -9.01
C LYS A 80 35.95 25.97 -10.14
N ARG A 81 35.48 25.65 -11.35
CA ARG A 81 36.37 25.42 -12.47
C ARG A 81 37.03 26.73 -12.87
N HIS A 82 38.38 26.69 -13.00
CA HIS A 82 39.10 27.86 -13.44
C HIS A 82 39.02 27.98 -14.98
N VAL A 83 38.50 29.11 -15.45
CA VAL A 83 38.33 29.38 -16.88
C VAL A 83 39.09 30.65 -17.22
N ASP A 84 39.85 30.59 -18.31
CA ASP A 84 40.57 31.77 -18.85
C ASP A 84 39.54 32.74 -19.42
N GLY A 85 39.39 33.89 -18.78
CA GLY A 85 38.40 34.91 -19.19
C GLY A 85 38.67 35.49 -20.59
N SER A 86 39.87 35.30 -21.14
CA SER A 86 40.19 35.75 -22.49
C SER A 86 39.73 34.74 -23.57
N ASP A 87 39.43 33.48 -23.18
CA ASP A 87 38.91 32.48 -24.10
C ASP A 87 37.38 32.52 -24.09
N TYR A 88 36.83 33.19 -25.08
CA TYR A 88 35.40 33.37 -25.23
C TYR A 88 34.64 32.03 -25.30
N ARG A 89 35.22 31.03 -25.99
CA ARG A 89 34.59 29.71 -26.16
C ARG A 89 34.47 28.98 -24.82
N GLU A 90 35.53 28.98 -24.02
CA GLU A 90 35.53 28.36 -22.71
C GLU A 90 34.51 29.00 -21.79
N VAL A 91 34.43 30.33 -21.78
CA VAL A 91 33.46 31.07 -20.98
C VAL A 91 32.04 30.74 -21.44
N GLN A 92 31.80 30.69 -22.74
CA GLN A 92 30.48 30.38 -23.30
C GLN A 92 30.06 28.94 -22.97
N ASP A 93 31.00 27.98 -23.05
CA ASP A 93 30.72 26.57 -22.73
C ASP A 93 30.37 26.44 -21.26
N LEU A 94 31.07 27.12 -20.36
CA LEU A 94 30.76 27.11 -18.94
C LEU A 94 29.38 27.71 -18.64
N GLU A 95 29.07 28.85 -19.27
CA GLU A 95 27.74 29.48 -19.12
C GLU A 95 26.62 28.55 -19.59
N ASN A 96 26.84 27.88 -20.75
CA ASN A 96 25.86 26.92 -21.28
C ASN A 96 25.68 25.72 -20.34
N GLU A 97 26.76 25.21 -19.77
CA GLU A 97 26.74 24.12 -18.83
C GLU A 97 25.94 24.49 -17.58
N LEU A 98 26.22 25.67 -17.01
CA LEU A 98 25.49 26.15 -15.84
C LEU A 98 24.01 26.37 -16.12
N ALA A 99 23.69 26.92 -17.31
CA ALA A 99 22.30 27.11 -17.72
C ALA A 99 21.56 25.78 -17.85
N THR A 100 22.21 24.76 -18.41
CA THR A 100 21.65 23.42 -18.56
C THR A 100 21.39 22.79 -17.19
N LEU A 101 22.32 22.92 -16.26
CA LEU A 101 22.19 22.40 -14.90
C LEU A 101 21.07 23.11 -14.14
N ALA A 102 20.95 24.45 -14.31
CA ALA A 102 19.87 25.22 -13.69
C ALA A 102 18.50 24.75 -14.20
N LYS A 103 18.36 24.49 -15.50
CA LYS A 103 17.13 23.95 -16.08
C LYS A 103 16.78 22.58 -15.53
N ARG A 104 17.80 21.75 -15.31
CA ARG A 104 17.62 20.42 -14.73
C ARG A 104 17.10 20.54 -13.31
N LEU A 105 17.63 21.45 -12.50
CA LEU A 105 17.11 21.70 -11.14
C LEU A 105 15.66 22.16 -11.16
N ASP A 106 15.29 23.06 -12.05
CA ASP A 106 13.93 23.56 -12.19
C ASP A 106 12.97 22.41 -12.51
N LYS A 107 13.39 21.53 -13.42
CA LYS A 107 12.60 20.37 -13.81
C LYS A 107 12.44 19.40 -12.64
N ILE A 108 13.51 19.14 -11.89
CA ILE A 108 13.49 18.29 -10.71
C ILE A 108 12.50 18.85 -9.69
N GLU A 109 12.55 20.16 -9.43
CA GLU A 109 11.69 20.80 -8.47
C GLU A 109 10.22 20.74 -8.90
N HIS A 110 9.95 20.97 -10.17
CA HIS A 110 8.59 20.88 -10.71
C HIS A 110 8.05 19.46 -10.62
N THR A 111 8.85 18.46 -11.00
CA THR A 111 8.46 17.06 -10.90
C THR A 111 8.25 16.64 -9.45
N ARG A 112 9.13 17.12 -8.55
CA ARG A 112 9.00 16.81 -7.12
C ARG A 112 7.67 17.29 -6.55
N LYS A 113 7.23 18.49 -6.90
CA LYS A 113 5.93 19.01 -6.43
C LYS A 113 4.79 18.07 -6.78
N ASP A 114 4.77 17.59 -8.02
CA ASP A 114 3.74 16.66 -8.47
C ASP A 114 3.83 15.32 -7.75
N VAL A 115 5.04 14.80 -7.59
CA VAL A 115 5.27 13.52 -6.92
C VAL A 115 4.93 13.60 -5.44
N VAL A 116 5.26 14.70 -4.77
CA VAL A 116 4.91 14.92 -3.35
C VAL A 116 3.41 14.89 -3.16
N VAL A 117 2.65 15.54 -4.03
CA VAL A 117 1.18 15.53 -3.97
C VAL A 117 0.65 14.11 -4.19
N ALA A 118 1.14 13.43 -5.21
CA ALA A 118 0.74 12.04 -5.50
C ALA A 118 1.08 11.10 -4.34
N HIS A 119 2.25 11.27 -3.73
CA HIS A 119 2.71 10.48 -2.60
C HIS A 119 1.80 10.67 -1.38
N LYS A 120 1.43 11.90 -1.09
CA LYS A 120 0.52 12.21 0.01
C LYS A 120 -0.84 11.58 -0.22
N GLU A 121 -1.36 11.66 -1.44
CA GLU A 121 -2.63 11.03 -1.79
C GLU A 121 -2.55 9.51 -1.68
N ALA A 122 -1.43 8.93 -2.07
CA ALA A 122 -1.21 7.48 -1.96
C ALA A 122 -1.16 7.04 -0.50
N LEU A 123 -0.49 7.80 0.37
CA LEU A 123 -0.47 7.54 1.82
C LEU A 123 -1.87 7.62 2.42
N ASP A 124 -2.65 8.61 2.03
CA ASP A 124 -4.03 8.79 2.51
C ASP A 124 -4.91 7.62 2.08
N ARG A 125 -4.78 7.17 0.83
CA ARG A 125 -5.55 6.04 0.33
C ARG A 125 -5.16 4.74 1.05
N GLU A 126 -3.87 4.54 1.27
CA GLU A 126 -3.36 3.38 2.00
C GLU A 126 -3.88 3.37 3.44
N ALA A 127 -3.85 4.52 4.13
CA ALA A 127 -4.34 4.64 5.49
C ALA A 127 -5.85 4.38 5.57
N ARG A 128 -6.62 4.90 4.62
CA ARG A 128 -8.06 4.65 4.57
C ARG A 128 -8.37 3.18 4.30
N ALA A 129 -7.63 2.56 3.40
CA ALA A 129 -7.78 1.14 3.11
C ALA A 129 -7.45 0.28 4.34
N GLN A 130 -6.38 0.62 5.06
CA GLN A 130 -6.03 -0.07 6.30
C GLN A 130 -7.14 0.06 7.35
N ALA A 131 -7.73 1.25 7.49
CA ALA A 131 -8.82 1.46 8.43
C ALA A 131 -10.04 0.63 8.05
N ILE A 132 -10.36 0.56 6.77
CA ILE A 132 -11.47 -0.27 6.27
C ILE A 132 -11.21 -1.75 6.55
N ILE A 133 -9.99 -2.22 6.28
CA ILE A 133 -9.61 -3.61 6.53
C ILE A 133 -9.70 -3.93 8.03
N ALA A 134 -9.19 -3.05 8.88
CA ALA A 134 -9.24 -3.24 10.33
C ALA A 134 -10.70 -3.36 10.83
N LYS A 135 -11.56 -2.48 10.34
CA LYS A 135 -12.99 -2.50 10.67
C LYS A 135 -13.64 -3.78 10.18
N PHE A 136 -13.28 -4.20 8.98
CA PHE A 136 -13.79 -5.44 8.40
C PHE A 136 -13.34 -6.66 9.20
N GLU A 137 -12.07 -6.69 9.63
CA GLU A 137 -11.55 -7.78 10.47
C GLU A 137 -12.30 -7.87 11.80
N GLU A 138 -12.62 -6.74 12.42
CA GLU A 138 -13.40 -6.71 13.65
C GLU A 138 -14.81 -7.28 13.41
N GLY A 139 -15.45 -6.90 12.31
CA GLY A 139 -16.76 -7.43 11.94
C GLY A 139 -16.73 -8.93 11.69
N VAL A 140 -15.71 -9.42 11.00
CA VAL A 140 -15.54 -10.85 10.73
C VAL A 140 -15.32 -11.63 12.02
N LYS A 141 -14.53 -11.09 12.94
CA LYS A 141 -14.34 -11.72 14.27
C LYS A 141 -15.67 -11.88 15.01
N ALA A 142 -16.45 -10.81 15.05
CA ALA A 142 -17.75 -10.82 15.72
C ALA A 142 -18.69 -11.84 15.07
N ASP A 143 -18.74 -11.87 13.75
CA ASP A 143 -19.58 -12.79 13.00
C ASP A 143 -19.12 -14.24 13.17
N THR A 144 -17.85 -14.48 13.21
CA THR A 144 -17.27 -15.81 13.43
C THR A 144 -17.67 -16.32 14.82
N LYS A 145 -17.58 -15.46 15.83
CA LYS A 145 -17.95 -15.79 17.18
C LYS A 145 -19.45 -16.09 17.26
N ALA A 146 -20.27 -15.27 16.65
CA ALA A 146 -21.72 -15.46 16.62
C ALA A 146 -22.10 -16.77 15.90
N ALA A 147 -21.45 -17.06 14.77
CA ALA A 147 -21.72 -18.29 14.02
C ALA A 147 -21.34 -19.55 14.83
N ARG A 148 -20.22 -19.49 15.55
CA ARG A 148 -19.78 -20.60 16.41
C ARG A 148 -20.76 -20.81 17.56
N ALA A 149 -21.21 -19.74 18.17
CA ALA A 149 -22.19 -19.81 19.26
C ALA A 149 -23.49 -20.44 18.78
N LYS A 150 -24.00 -20.01 17.61
CA LYS A 150 -25.22 -20.60 17.04
C LYS A 150 -25.04 -22.06 16.66
N ALA A 151 -23.90 -22.41 16.09
CA ALA A 151 -23.61 -23.80 15.75
C ALA A 151 -23.57 -24.69 17.00
N ALA A 152 -22.99 -24.19 18.08
CA ALA A 152 -22.93 -24.90 19.35
C ALA A 152 -24.32 -25.09 19.98
N ASP A 153 -25.24 -24.15 19.78
CA ASP A 153 -26.60 -24.21 20.32
C ASP A 153 -27.54 -25.07 19.48
N ARG A 154 -27.14 -25.50 18.31
CA ARG A 154 -28.01 -26.35 17.50
C ARG A 154 -28.21 -27.74 18.11
N PRO A 155 -29.43 -28.26 18.08
CA PRO A 155 -29.70 -29.58 18.70
C PRO A 155 -28.78 -30.69 18.20
N GLY A 156 -28.47 -30.72 16.91
CA GLY A 156 -27.59 -31.74 16.35
C GLY A 156 -26.17 -31.68 16.82
N VAL A 157 -25.69 -30.49 17.18
CA VAL A 157 -24.32 -30.27 17.67
C VAL A 157 -24.22 -30.53 19.17
N THR A 158 -25.21 -30.06 19.91
CA THR A 158 -25.24 -30.20 21.36
C THR A 158 -25.43 -31.64 21.82
N LYS A 159 -26.11 -32.44 21.03
CA LYS A 159 -26.34 -33.86 21.34
C LYS A 159 -25.04 -34.64 21.54
N GLY A 160 -24.05 -34.34 20.79
CA GLY A 160 -22.76 -35.01 20.93
C GLY A 160 -22.04 -34.74 22.23
N LYS A 161 -22.49 -33.77 23.00
CA LYS A 161 -21.89 -33.40 24.28
C LYS A 161 -22.56 -34.06 25.48
N GLN A 162 -23.69 -34.68 25.24
CA GLN A 162 -24.42 -35.40 26.28
C GLN A 162 -23.98 -36.86 26.31
#